data_da5e6aaffc1923d7e2163dcb01045ee4
#
_entry.id   da5e6aaffc1923d7e2163dcb01045ee4
#
_cell.length_a   1.000
_cell.length_b   1.000
_cell.length_c   1.000
_cell.angle_alpha   90.00
_cell.angle_beta   90.00
_cell.angle_gamma   90.00
#
_symmetry.space_group_name_H-M   'P 1'
#
loop_
_entity.id
_entity.type
_entity.pdbx_description
1 polymer ?
#
loop_
_entity_poly.entity_id
_entity_poly.type
_entity_poly.pdbx_seq_one_letter_code
_entity_poly.pdbx_strand_id
1 'polypeptide(L)'
;NGRWIFQQQQNNIGMQSMQRFVEGRQLHHTNMLNGSHTEAGNDRYLPAVGLLGPRFNQTNCFACHVGNGRSPAPSAIHQRLDTMAVRTAMLDANGKQVPDTRYGTTVQMNALSQAQTPQDWGNSVRVKEFRVQSVSLADGTVVELRQPVLSFDGPQPALVSLRAAQPLIGAGLLEAVPEAAILARVRATPDQDGVMGRANYVFDPESGQVRLGRFGWKAGTISLRHQTASALLADMSVTSPVYPSRECLAGPKNCKTATPDKGITEAELVKITQYLQLLAVPAQRSLTSGFPKGVAPLKDLDVNPTQVALGATLFNTMRCAACHSTEMKTGAGHLMDELRNQTIKPYTDLLLHDMGAGLADNYTEGRATGNLWRTAPLWGIGYTERVMGDASKVGYLHDGRARTLTEAVMWHGGEGLAARNRFAALSAADRQALLAFLRSL
;
A
#
# COMPACT_ATOMS: atom_id res chain seq x y z
N ASN A 1 23.71 -2.32 -0.65
CA ASN A 1 22.68 -1.30 -0.46
C ASN A 1 21.27 -1.71 -0.89
N GLY A 2 21.05 -2.83 -1.59
CA GLY A 2 19.77 -3.20 -2.16
C GLY A 2 18.60 -3.31 -1.17
N ARG A 3 18.78 -3.90 0.01
CA ARG A 3 17.71 -4.08 1.02
C ARG A 3 17.20 -2.75 1.62
N TRP A 4 18.04 -1.70 1.64
CA TRP A 4 17.75 -0.41 2.26
C TRP A 4 17.34 0.67 1.25
N ILE A 5 17.08 0.26 -0.01
CA ILE A 5 16.89 1.22 -1.10
C ILE A 5 15.61 2.07 -0.93
N PHE A 6 14.58 1.53 -0.28
CA PHE A 6 13.34 2.25 0.01
C PHE A 6 13.40 3.11 1.28
N GLN A 7 14.53 3.16 1.94
CA GLN A 7 14.72 3.96 3.16
C GLN A 7 15.56 5.22 2.93
N GLN A 8 15.77 5.57 1.67
CA GLN A 8 16.56 6.75 1.32
C GLN A 8 15.67 8.01 1.33
N GLN A 9 16.25 9.11 1.77
CA GLN A 9 15.64 10.43 1.68
C GLN A 9 15.72 10.99 0.26
N GLN A 10 14.88 12.00 -0.05
CA GLN A 10 14.93 12.75 -1.29
C GLN A 10 16.33 13.30 -1.56
N ASN A 11 16.79 13.25 -2.83
CA ASN A 11 18.14 13.69 -3.22
C ASN A 11 18.37 15.21 -3.07
N ASN A 12 17.28 15.98 -3.10
CA ASN A 12 17.29 17.43 -2.96
C ASN A 12 17.00 17.90 -1.52
N ILE A 13 17.11 17.01 -0.53
CA ILE A 13 16.80 17.31 0.86
C ILE A 13 17.78 18.33 1.44
N GLY A 14 17.23 19.40 2.04
CA GLY A 14 18.00 20.39 2.80
C GLY A 14 18.29 19.92 4.23
N MET A 15 19.19 20.65 4.92
CA MET A 15 19.62 20.27 6.28
C MET A 15 18.45 20.19 7.28
N GLN A 16 17.53 21.12 7.24
CA GLN A 16 16.36 21.14 8.11
C GLN A 16 15.42 19.94 7.86
N SER A 17 15.21 19.59 6.59
CA SER A 17 14.37 18.46 6.23
C SER A 17 15.08 17.14 6.48
N MET A 18 16.42 17.10 6.46
CA MET A 18 17.19 15.93 6.91
C MET A 18 16.93 15.61 8.38
N GLN A 19 16.90 16.62 9.25
CA GLN A 19 16.55 16.40 10.67
C GLN A 19 15.13 15.86 10.82
N ARG A 20 14.15 16.44 10.11
CA ARG A 20 12.76 15.97 10.09
C ARG A 20 12.66 14.51 9.64
N PHE A 21 13.43 14.16 8.60
CA PHE A 21 13.50 12.78 8.10
C PHE A 21 14.01 11.81 9.18
N VAL A 22 15.11 12.13 9.84
CA VAL A 22 15.71 11.28 10.89
C VAL A 22 14.78 11.14 12.09
N GLU A 23 14.19 12.24 12.57
CA GLU A 23 13.26 12.22 13.70
C GLU A 23 11.98 11.42 13.40
N GLY A 24 11.43 11.57 12.20
CA GLY A 24 10.25 10.80 11.78
C GLY A 24 10.57 9.33 11.55
N ARG A 25 11.77 9.03 11.03
CA ARG A 25 12.28 7.65 10.89
C ARG A 25 12.40 6.96 12.24
N GLN A 26 12.90 7.66 13.25
CA GLN A 26 12.97 7.15 14.62
C GLN A 26 11.60 6.66 15.09
N LEU A 27 10.56 7.47 14.93
CA LEU A 27 9.19 7.11 15.32
C LEU A 27 8.60 5.97 14.50
N HIS A 28 8.76 6.03 13.18
CA HIS A 28 8.23 5.02 12.25
C HIS A 28 8.82 3.61 12.52
N HIS A 29 10.09 3.55 12.94
CA HIS A 29 10.80 2.31 13.25
C HIS A 29 10.70 1.91 14.73
N THR A 30 10.03 2.69 15.57
CA THR A 30 9.91 2.40 17.00
C THR A 30 8.84 1.34 17.27
N ASN A 31 9.20 0.36 18.07
CA ASN A 31 8.28 -0.60 18.67
C ASN A 31 7.49 0.07 19.81
N MET A 32 6.21 0.26 19.64
CA MET A 32 5.36 0.98 20.60
C MET A 32 5.02 0.16 21.87
N LEU A 33 5.42 -1.12 21.90
CA LEU A 33 5.31 -1.93 23.11
C LEU A 33 6.43 -1.64 24.10
N ASN A 34 7.67 -1.49 23.61
CA ASN A 34 8.86 -1.40 24.46
C ASN A 34 9.82 -0.24 24.15
N GLY A 35 9.51 0.57 23.14
CA GLY A 35 10.31 1.72 22.71
C GLY A 35 11.55 1.39 21.90
N SER A 36 11.87 0.09 21.65
CA SER A 36 13.05 -0.28 20.89
C SER A 36 12.95 0.12 19.41
N HIS A 37 14.07 0.42 18.79
CA HIS A 37 14.16 0.65 17.35
C HIS A 37 14.34 -0.68 16.59
N THR A 38 13.78 -0.79 15.37
CA THR A 38 13.89 -2.01 14.54
C THR A 38 15.31 -2.30 14.06
N GLU A 39 16.20 -1.32 14.09
CA GLU A 39 17.59 -1.44 13.72
C GLU A 39 18.49 -1.32 14.96
N ALA A 40 19.43 -2.23 15.09
CA ALA A 40 20.38 -2.23 16.21
C ALA A 40 21.22 -0.95 16.25
N GLY A 41 21.63 -0.54 17.45
CA GLY A 41 22.47 0.65 17.67
C GLY A 41 21.73 1.97 17.75
N ASN A 42 20.41 1.99 17.55
CA ASN A 42 19.58 3.18 17.80
C ASN A 42 19.03 3.18 19.23
N ASP A 43 18.92 4.37 19.81
CA ASP A 43 18.38 4.55 21.14
C ASP A 43 16.88 4.21 21.20
N ARG A 44 16.45 3.80 22.38
CA ARG A 44 15.02 3.57 22.65
C ARG A 44 14.28 4.89 22.72
N TYR A 45 13.10 4.95 22.10
CA TYR A 45 12.17 6.06 22.20
C TYR A 45 11.10 5.75 23.25
N LEU A 46 11.40 6.06 24.50
CA LEU A 46 10.54 5.74 25.66
C LEU A 46 9.15 6.41 25.62
N PRO A 47 8.95 7.62 25.06
CA PRO A 47 7.62 8.21 24.96
C PRO A 47 6.62 7.36 24.17
N ALA A 48 7.07 6.48 23.27
CA ALA A 48 6.19 5.57 22.53
C ALA A 48 5.66 4.40 23.38
N VAL A 49 6.30 4.09 24.50
CA VAL A 49 5.88 2.98 25.37
C VAL A 49 4.51 3.28 25.98
N GLY A 50 3.57 2.34 25.82
CA GLY A 50 2.19 2.46 26.28
C GLY A 50 1.25 3.21 25.32
N LEU A 51 1.70 3.54 24.10
CA LEU A 51 0.84 4.06 23.04
C LEU A 51 -0.02 2.96 22.42
N LEU A 52 0.51 1.72 22.35
CA LEU A 52 -0.17 0.59 21.73
C LEU A 52 -1.52 0.31 22.43
N GLY A 53 -2.55 0.10 21.63
CA GLY A 53 -3.87 -0.23 22.18
C GLY A 53 -3.96 -1.66 22.70
N PRO A 54 -5.09 -2.04 23.33
CA PRO A 54 -5.27 -3.36 23.94
C PRO A 54 -5.22 -4.48 22.92
N ARG A 55 -5.63 -4.21 21.68
CA ARG A 55 -5.54 -5.12 20.54
C ARG A 55 -4.86 -4.40 19.38
N PHE A 56 -4.09 -5.13 18.58
CA PHE A 56 -3.29 -4.58 17.49
C PHE A 56 -2.90 -5.69 16.49
N ASN A 57 -2.42 -5.31 15.30
CA ASN A 57 -1.82 -6.24 14.35
C ASN A 57 -0.30 -6.34 14.56
N GLN A 58 0.39 -5.21 14.61
CA GLN A 58 1.84 -5.16 14.80
C GLN A 58 2.22 -4.03 15.77
N THR A 59 3.44 -4.08 16.29
CA THR A 59 3.95 -3.14 17.29
C THR A 59 4.67 -1.92 16.68
N ASN A 60 4.92 -1.94 15.37
CA ASN A 60 5.57 -0.85 14.62
C ASN A 60 5.18 -0.92 13.14
N CYS A 61 5.37 0.20 12.42
CA CYS A 61 5.03 0.30 11.00
C CYS A 61 5.89 -0.60 10.11
N PHE A 62 7.16 -0.78 10.48
CA PHE A 62 8.15 -1.52 9.69
C PHE A 62 7.84 -3.02 9.62
N ALA A 63 7.08 -3.58 10.56
CA ALA A 63 6.68 -4.98 10.56
C ALA A 63 5.75 -5.31 9.36
N CYS A 64 4.87 -4.38 8.98
CA CYS A 64 4.01 -4.53 7.81
C CYS A 64 4.65 -3.93 6.55
N HIS A 65 5.33 -2.80 6.66
CA HIS A 65 6.05 -2.15 5.56
C HIS A 65 7.53 -2.57 5.58
N VAL A 66 7.82 -3.85 5.28
CA VAL A 66 9.18 -4.41 5.35
C VAL A 66 10.13 -3.58 4.49
N GLY A 67 11.14 -2.98 5.13
CA GLY A 67 12.07 -2.09 4.44
C GLY A 67 11.44 -0.86 3.78
N ASN A 68 10.30 -0.36 4.27
CA ASN A 68 9.39 0.62 3.64
C ASN A 68 8.74 0.11 2.34
N GLY A 69 8.79 -1.19 2.10
CA GLY A 69 8.17 -1.88 0.98
C GLY A 69 6.78 -2.43 1.33
N ARG A 70 6.54 -3.64 0.88
CA ARG A 70 5.26 -4.34 1.04
C ARG A 70 5.27 -5.24 2.28
N SER A 71 4.09 -5.69 2.70
CA SER A 71 3.97 -6.80 3.65
C SER A 71 4.33 -8.13 2.99
N PRO A 72 4.78 -9.12 3.79
CA PRO A 72 4.88 -10.50 3.33
C PRO A 72 3.57 -11.02 2.76
N ALA A 73 3.63 -11.69 1.62
CA ALA A 73 2.47 -12.23 0.93
C ALA A 73 1.87 -13.46 1.64
N PRO A 74 0.59 -13.76 1.42
CA PRO A 74 0.03 -15.08 1.75
C PRO A 74 0.76 -16.14 0.93
N SER A 75 1.54 -17.01 1.59
CA SER A 75 2.41 -17.99 0.92
C SER A 75 2.13 -19.44 1.31
N ALA A 76 1.53 -19.69 2.48
CA ALA A 76 1.25 -21.02 3.00
C ALA A 76 -0.13 -21.14 3.63
N ILE A 77 -0.72 -22.35 3.56
CA ILE A 77 -1.93 -22.72 4.31
C ILE A 77 -1.60 -22.60 5.81
N HIS A 78 -2.59 -22.16 6.59
CA HIS A 78 -2.50 -21.85 8.03
C HIS A 78 -1.59 -20.64 8.38
N GLN A 79 -0.97 -19.96 7.41
CA GLN A 79 -0.25 -18.72 7.66
C GLN A 79 -1.18 -17.70 8.32
N ARG A 80 -0.73 -17.14 9.44
CA ARG A 80 -1.40 -16.01 10.10
C ARG A 80 -1.11 -14.72 9.34
N LEU A 81 -2.10 -13.83 9.25
CA LEU A 81 -2.07 -12.65 8.38
C LEU A 81 -1.89 -11.34 9.16
N ASP A 82 -1.25 -11.37 10.33
CA ASP A 82 -1.08 -10.23 11.23
C ASP A 82 -0.13 -9.11 10.74
N THR A 83 0.51 -9.31 9.59
CA THR A 83 1.25 -8.26 8.86
C THR A 83 0.46 -7.66 7.69
N MET A 84 -0.82 -8.02 7.57
CA MET A 84 -1.73 -7.53 6.54
C MET A 84 -2.99 -6.95 7.19
N ALA A 85 -3.57 -5.93 6.57
CA ALA A 85 -4.86 -5.41 7.02
C ALA A 85 -6.01 -6.29 6.51
N VAL A 86 -6.77 -6.88 7.42
CA VAL A 86 -8.02 -7.59 7.11
C VAL A 86 -9.16 -6.67 7.47
N ARG A 87 -9.69 -5.96 6.46
CA ARG A 87 -10.86 -5.07 6.64
C ARG A 87 -12.13 -5.92 6.72
N THR A 88 -13.01 -5.55 7.65
CA THR A 88 -14.27 -6.26 7.87
C THR A 88 -15.43 -5.29 8.02
N ALA A 89 -16.61 -5.74 7.62
CA ALA A 89 -17.86 -5.02 7.86
C ALA A 89 -19.05 -5.99 7.82
N MET A 90 -20.16 -5.53 8.36
CA MET A 90 -21.46 -6.15 8.18
C MET A 90 -22.42 -5.23 7.43
N LEU A 91 -23.54 -5.73 7.01
CA LEU A 91 -24.64 -4.95 6.47
C LEU A 91 -25.70 -4.77 7.56
N ASP A 92 -26.17 -3.54 7.75
CA ASP A 92 -27.32 -3.26 8.60
C ASP A 92 -28.64 -3.68 7.94
N ALA A 93 -29.76 -3.49 8.63
CA ALA A 93 -31.09 -3.84 8.12
C ALA A 93 -31.48 -3.14 6.79
N ASN A 94 -30.81 -2.04 6.46
CA ASN A 94 -31.02 -1.29 5.22
C ASN A 94 -29.99 -1.65 4.12
N GLY A 95 -29.15 -2.64 4.36
CA GLY A 95 -28.07 -3.03 3.44
C GLY A 95 -26.88 -2.06 3.43
N LYS A 96 -26.79 -1.13 4.38
CA LYS A 96 -25.67 -0.20 4.50
C LYS A 96 -24.50 -0.88 5.20
N GLN A 97 -23.28 -0.68 4.70
CA GLN A 97 -22.05 -1.16 5.31
C GLN A 97 -21.79 -0.42 6.63
N VAL A 98 -21.65 -1.18 7.71
CA VAL A 98 -21.32 -0.71 9.05
C VAL A 98 -20.20 -1.57 9.64
N PRO A 99 -19.48 -1.11 10.69
CA PRO A 99 -18.46 -1.91 11.35
C PRO A 99 -18.99 -3.27 11.80
N ASP A 100 -18.20 -4.32 11.64
CA ASP A 100 -18.56 -5.63 12.16
C ASP A 100 -18.57 -5.61 13.69
N THR A 101 -19.58 -6.23 14.31
CA THR A 101 -19.76 -6.16 15.78
C THR A 101 -18.71 -6.95 16.55
N ARG A 102 -18.07 -7.95 15.93
CA ARG A 102 -17.01 -8.75 16.54
C ARG A 102 -15.62 -8.22 16.19
N TYR A 103 -15.41 -7.87 14.93
CA TYR A 103 -14.08 -7.58 14.38
C TYR A 103 -13.81 -6.08 14.19
N GLY A 104 -14.84 -5.24 14.19
CA GLY A 104 -14.74 -3.83 13.86
C GLY A 104 -14.57 -3.56 12.38
N THR A 105 -13.88 -2.49 12.04
CA THR A 105 -13.53 -2.15 10.65
C THR A 105 -12.25 -2.83 10.17
N THR A 106 -11.42 -3.33 11.10
CA THR A 106 -10.17 -4.05 10.83
C THR A 106 -9.93 -5.10 11.91
N VAL A 107 -9.68 -6.33 11.50
CA VAL A 107 -9.34 -7.39 12.46
C VAL A 107 -8.00 -7.10 13.10
N GLN A 108 -7.96 -7.05 14.41
CA GLN A 108 -6.75 -6.92 15.21
C GLN A 108 -6.41 -8.27 15.83
N MET A 109 -5.25 -8.81 15.48
CA MET A 109 -4.91 -10.22 15.71
C MET A 109 -4.08 -10.48 16.95
N ASN A 110 -3.48 -9.44 17.53
CA ASN A 110 -2.67 -9.52 18.74
C ASN A 110 -3.35 -8.73 19.88
N ALA A 111 -2.99 -9.06 21.12
CA ALA A 111 -3.44 -8.36 22.31
C ALA A 111 -2.27 -8.17 23.29
N LEU A 112 -2.38 -7.18 24.16
CA LEU A 112 -1.45 -7.03 25.29
C LEU A 112 -1.58 -8.24 26.22
N SER A 113 -0.48 -8.67 26.85
CA SER A 113 -0.42 -9.82 27.75
C SER A 113 -1.29 -9.71 28.99
N GLN A 114 -1.80 -8.52 29.28
CA GLN A 114 -2.70 -8.22 30.41
C GLN A 114 -4.20 -8.35 30.04
N ALA A 115 -4.51 -8.80 28.83
CA ALA A 115 -5.88 -9.08 28.41
C ALA A 115 -6.49 -10.15 29.35
N GLN A 116 -7.48 -9.75 30.17
CA GLN A 116 -8.05 -10.60 31.23
C GLN A 116 -9.24 -11.42 30.78
N THR A 117 -9.81 -11.10 29.63
CA THR A 117 -11.00 -11.76 29.13
C THR A 117 -10.80 -12.23 27.67
N PRO A 118 -11.49 -13.31 27.23
CA PRO A 118 -11.44 -13.75 25.84
C PRO A 118 -11.82 -12.68 24.81
N GLN A 119 -12.61 -11.68 25.20
CA GLN A 119 -13.00 -10.55 24.36
C GLN A 119 -11.83 -9.57 24.12
N ASP A 120 -10.84 -9.55 25.00
CA ASP A 120 -9.64 -8.74 24.89
C ASP A 120 -8.55 -9.42 24.08
N TRP A 121 -8.70 -10.71 23.76
CA TRP A 121 -7.75 -11.44 22.93
C TRP A 121 -7.87 -11.01 21.46
N GLY A 122 -6.75 -10.97 20.77
CA GLY A 122 -6.72 -10.71 19.34
C GLY A 122 -7.43 -11.85 18.58
N ASN A 123 -8.18 -11.47 17.55
CA ASN A 123 -8.80 -12.43 16.66
C ASN A 123 -7.74 -13.01 15.69
N SER A 124 -7.91 -14.29 15.29
CA SER A 124 -6.96 -14.90 14.35
C SER A 124 -7.59 -15.03 12.96
N VAL A 125 -6.85 -14.52 11.96
CA VAL A 125 -7.18 -14.74 10.55
C VAL A 125 -6.02 -15.47 9.90
N ARG A 126 -6.32 -16.55 9.17
CA ARG A 126 -5.32 -17.39 8.52
C ARG A 126 -5.72 -17.70 7.08
N VAL A 127 -4.74 -18.07 6.28
CA VAL A 127 -4.99 -18.68 4.98
C VAL A 127 -5.58 -20.07 5.19
N LYS A 128 -6.81 -20.29 4.74
CA LYS A 128 -7.49 -21.59 4.76
C LYS A 128 -6.99 -22.48 3.63
N GLU A 129 -6.99 -21.92 2.44
CA GLU A 129 -6.63 -22.60 1.19
C GLU A 129 -6.26 -21.55 0.12
N PHE A 130 -5.73 -22.02 -0.99
CA PHE A 130 -5.61 -21.22 -2.21
C PHE A 130 -6.53 -21.78 -3.28
N ARG A 131 -7.42 -20.96 -3.82
CA ARG A 131 -8.13 -21.29 -5.04
C ARG A 131 -7.19 -21.02 -6.20
N VAL A 132 -6.97 -22.03 -7.03
CA VAL A 132 -6.05 -21.96 -8.16
C VAL A 132 -6.86 -22.04 -9.46
N GLN A 133 -6.49 -21.18 -10.42
CA GLN A 133 -6.96 -21.26 -11.81
C GLN A 133 -5.78 -21.15 -12.75
N SER A 134 -5.80 -21.90 -13.83
CA SER A 134 -4.75 -21.87 -14.86
C SER A 134 -5.20 -21.05 -16.05
N VAL A 135 -4.30 -20.21 -16.57
CA VAL A 135 -4.51 -19.41 -17.78
C VAL A 135 -3.37 -19.69 -18.74
N SER A 136 -3.70 -20.04 -19.99
CA SER A 136 -2.70 -20.27 -21.05
C SER A 136 -2.39 -18.96 -21.78
N LEU A 137 -1.11 -18.71 -22.03
CA LEU A 137 -0.62 -17.66 -22.90
C LEU A 137 -0.56 -18.16 -24.35
N ALA A 138 -0.42 -17.25 -25.32
CA ALA A 138 -0.43 -17.60 -26.74
C ALA A 138 0.70 -18.57 -27.18
N ASP A 139 1.82 -18.56 -26.45
CA ASP A 139 2.95 -19.48 -26.70
C ASP A 139 2.83 -20.83 -25.97
N GLY A 140 1.65 -21.12 -25.39
CA GLY A 140 1.39 -22.36 -24.64
C GLY A 140 1.89 -22.34 -23.19
N THR A 141 2.55 -21.28 -22.72
CA THR A 141 2.93 -21.14 -21.30
C THR A 141 1.67 -21.11 -20.42
N VAL A 142 1.62 -21.96 -19.41
CA VAL A 142 0.54 -21.97 -18.44
C VAL A 142 0.95 -21.14 -17.21
N VAL A 143 0.10 -20.18 -16.84
CA VAL A 143 0.25 -19.36 -15.64
C VAL A 143 -0.80 -19.79 -14.61
N GLU A 144 -0.35 -20.22 -13.46
CA GLU A 144 -1.23 -20.53 -12.34
C GLU A 144 -1.51 -19.25 -11.53
N LEU A 145 -2.76 -18.86 -11.48
CA LEU A 145 -3.26 -17.75 -10.67
C LEU A 145 -3.88 -18.30 -9.39
N ARG A 146 -3.41 -17.82 -8.23
CA ARG A 146 -3.93 -18.27 -6.94
C ARG A 146 -4.59 -17.13 -6.16
N GLN A 147 -5.68 -17.42 -5.47
CA GLN A 147 -6.38 -16.50 -4.59
C GLN A 147 -6.43 -17.07 -3.17
N PRO A 148 -5.97 -16.35 -2.13
CA PRO A 148 -6.09 -16.82 -0.76
C PRO A 148 -7.55 -16.79 -0.32
N VAL A 149 -7.98 -17.88 0.31
CA VAL A 149 -9.25 -17.98 1.03
C VAL A 149 -8.94 -17.90 2.52
N LEU A 150 -9.70 -17.08 3.23
CA LEU A 150 -9.45 -16.81 4.64
C LEU A 150 -10.30 -17.70 5.55
N SER A 151 -9.74 -18.02 6.72
CA SER A 151 -10.47 -18.57 7.86
C SER A 151 -10.34 -17.63 9.06
N PHE A 152 -11.42 -17.51 9.80
CA PHE A 152 -11.53 -16.72 11.02
C PHE A 152 -11.68 -17.65 12.22
N ASP A 153 -11.25 -17.23 13.39
CA ASP A 153 -11.45 -17.96 14.65
C ASP A 153 -12.87 -17.81 15.22
N GLY A 154 -13.73 -17.11 14.51
CA GLY A 154 -15.15 -16.91 14.80
C GLY A 154 -15.98 -16.91 13.52
N PRO A 155 -17.22 -16.37 13.56
CA PRO A 155 -18.07 -16.27 12.40
C PRO A 155 -17.39 -15.52 11.26
N GLN A 156 -17.63 -15.99 10.02
CA GLN A 156 -17.16 -15.28 8.82
C GLN A 156 -17.85 -13.91 8.72
N PRO A 157 -17.13 -12.79 8.63
CA PRO A 157 -17.72 -11.48 8.37
C PRO A 157 -18.47 -11.44 7.03
N ALA A 158 -19.53 -10.64 6.95
CA ALA A 158 -20.29 -10.50 5.70
C ALA A 158 -19.46 -9.88 4.57
N LEU A 159 -18.62 -8.90 4.91
CA LEU A 159 -17.72 -8.24 3.97
C LEU A 159 -16.30 -8.34 4.49
N VAL A 160 -15.38 -8.74 3.61
CA VAL A 160 -13.95 -8.93 3.93
C VAL A 160 -13.10 -8.40 2.79
N SER A 161 -12.06 -7.65 3.14
CA SER A 161 -11.04 -7.20 2.21
C SER A 161 -9.65 -7.44 2.80
N LEU A 162 -8.88 -8.34 2.21
CA LEU A 162 -7.48 -8.55 2.56
C LEU A 162 -6.59 -7.55 1.85
N ARG A 163 -5.70 -6.87 2.58
CA ARG A 163 -4.84 -5.83 2.04
C ARG A 163 -3.40 -5.94 2.49
N ALA A 164 -2.52 -6.08 1.53
CA ALA A 164 -1.09 -5.96 1.73
C ALA A 164 -0.70 -4.49 1.97
N ALA A 165 0.30 -4.26 2.80
CA ALA A 165 0.91 -2.94 2.92
C ALA A 165 1.50 -2.50 1.56
N GLN A 166 1.40 -1.21 1.26
CA GLN A 166 1.95 -0.61 0.03
C GLN A 166 3.37 -0.10 0.29
N PRO A 167 4.25 -0.05 -0.75
CA PRO A 167 5.50 0.68 -0.65
C PRO A 167 5.26 2.14 -0.29
N LEU A 168 6.11 2.70 0.57
CA LEU A 168 5.98 4.07 1.09
C LEU A 168 6.77 5.10 0.27
N ILE A 169 7.64 4.64 -0.63
CA ILE A 169 8.50 5.49 -1.46
C ILE A 169 7.69 6.47 -2.31
N GLY A 170 8.17 7.70 -2.42
CA GLY A 170 7.58 8.74 -3.26
C GLY A 170 6.17 9.18 -2.86
N ALA A 171 5.66 8.72 -1.71
CA ALA A 171 4.30 9.06 -1.29
C ALA A 171 4.09 10.59 -1.16
N GLY A 172 5.10 11.33 -0.68
CA GLY A 172 5.05 12.80 -0.66
C GLY A 172 4.99 13.43 -2.05
N LEU A 173 5.67 12.86 -3.05
CA LEU A 173 5.56 13.32 -4.43
C LEU A 173 4.14 13.11 -4.98
N LEU A 174 3.49 12.01 -4.63
CA LEU A 174 2.07 11.78 -5.00
C LEU A 174 1.14 12.75 -4.26
N GLU A 175 1.44 13.09 -3.01
CA GLU A 175 0.69 14.08 -2.25
C GLU A 175 0.78 15.47 -2.88
N ALA A 176 1.95 15.82 -3.40
CA ALA A 176 2.21 17.11 -4.04
C ALA A 176 1.58 17.26 -5.44
N VAL A 177 1.01 16.21 -6.03
CA VAL A 177 0.27 16.32 -7.30
C VAL A 177 -1.01 17.12 -7.08
N PRO A 178 -1.28 18.19 -7.84
CA PRO A 178 -2.51 18.98 -7.71
C PRO A 178 -3.77 18.15 -7.98
N GLU A 179 -4.84 18.38 -7.21
CA GLU A 179 -6.12 17.69 -7.41
C GLU A 179 -6.65 17.86 -8.84
N ALA A 180 -6.53 19.06 -9.39
CA ALA A 180 -6.93 19.34 -10.77
C ALA A 180 -6.22 18.44 -11.80
N ALA A 181 -4.93 18.11 -11.55
CA ALA A 181 -4.17 17.22 -12.44
C ALA A 181 -4.64 15.75 -12.34
N ILE A 182 -5.16 15.32 -11.20
CA ILE A 182 -5.79 14.00 -11.04
C ILE A 182 -7.15 14.00 -11.71
N LEU A 183 -7.99 15.00 -11.42
CA LEU A 183 -9.34 15.09 -11.94
C LEU A 183 -9.40 15.26 -13.47
N ALA A 184 -8.39 15.91 -14.07
CA ALA A 184 -8.26 16.02 -15.52
C ALA A 184 -8.09 14.67 -16.25
N ARG A 185 -7.79 13.59 -15.53
CA ARG A 185 -7.65 12.22 -16.06
C ARG A 185 -8.95 11.42 -15.99
N VAL A 186 -9.95 11.88 -15.23
CA VAL A 186 -11.26 11.25 -15.15
C VAL A 186 -11.95 11.36 -16.52
N ARG A 187 -12.45 10.26 -17.03
CA ARG A 187 -13.19 10.23 -18.29
C ARG A 187 -14.70 10.21 -18.03
N ALA A 188 -15.43 11.00 -18.80
CA ALA A 188 -16.88 10.99 -18.78
C ALA A 188 -17.46 9.74 -19.46
N THR A 189 -16.76 9.21 -20.46
CA THR A 189 -17.12 8.00 -21.22
C THR A 189 -15.91 7.07 -21.29
N PRO A 190 -16.14 5.74 -21.37
CA PRO A 190 -15.06 4.79 -21.55
C PRO A 190 -14.28 5.07 -22.85
N ASP A 191 -12.98 4.80 -22.82
CA ASP A 191 -12.18 4.79 -24.04
C ASP A 191 -12.42 3.51 -24.85
N GLN A 192 -11.67 3.35 -25.94
CA GLN A 192 -11.81 2.19 -26.85
C GLN A 192 -11.62 0.82 -26.19
N ASP A 193 -10.98 0.75 -25.02
CA ASP A 193 -10.76 -0.47 -24.23
C ASP A 193 -11.69 -0.57 -23.01
N GLY A 194 -12.62 0.39 -22.87
CA GLY A 194 -13.54 0.45 -21.75
C GLY A 194 -12.95 1.14 -20.50
N VAL A 195 -11.78 1.77 -20.61
CA VAL A 195 -11.12 2.43 -19.47
C VAL A 195 -11.79 3.76 -19.18
N MET A 196 -12.22 3.94 -17.93
CA MET A 196 -12.85 5.19 -17.47
C MET A 196 -11.96 5.99 -16.52
N GLY A 197 -11.52 5.38 -15.43
CA GLY A 197 -10.89 6.08 -14.31
C GLY A 197 -11.89 6.95 -13.55
N ARG A 198 -12.02 6.74 -12.25
CA ARG A 198 -12.98 7.45 -11.37
C ARG A 198 -12.27 8.04 -10.17
N ALA A 199 -12.63 9.27 -9.80
CA ALA A 199 -12.17 9.87 -8.55
C ALA A 199 -12.91 9.27 -7.35
N ASN A 200 -12.20 8.94 -6.28
CA ASN A 200 -12.84 8.65 -5.01
C ASN A 200 -13.03 9.94 -4.20
N TYR A 201 -14.13 10.03 -3.49
CA TYR A 201 -14.41 11.11 -2.57
C TYR A 201 -14.71 10.51 -1.19
N VAL A 202 -13.98 10.96 -0.18
CA VAL A 202 -14.00 10.39 1.15
C VAL A 202 -14.14 11.49 2.20
N PHE A 203 -14.68 11.12 3.36
CA PHE A 203 -14.81 12.02 4.49
C PHE A 203 -13.42 12.34 5.08
N ASP A 204 -13.14 13.62 5.24
CA ASP A 204 -11.98 14.13 5.95
C ASP A 204 -12.36 14.39 7.41
N PRO A 205 -11.80 13.64 8.37
CA PRO A 205 -12.17 13.77 9.78
C PRO A 205 -11.74 15.11 10.41
N GLU A 206 -10.74 15.80 9.84
CA GLU A 206 -10.25 17.07 10.37
C GLU A 206 -11.10 18.27 9.91
N SER A 207 -11.48 18.31 8.64
CA SER A 207 -12.31 19.41 8.11
C SER A 207 -13.81 19.14 8.18
N GLY A 208 -14.24 17.90 8.43
CA GLY A 208 -15.63 17.49 8.39
C GLY A 208 -16.25 17.49 6.97
N GLN A 209 -15.43 17.60 5.94
CA GLN A 209 -15.87 17.70 4.55
C GLN A 209 -15.55 16.44 3.73
N VAL A 210 -16.25 16.26 2.62
CA VAL A 210 -15.93 15.21 1.64
C VAL A 210 -14.92 15.77 0.64
N ARG A 211 -13.76 15.12 0.51
CA ARG A 211 -12.64 15.55 -0.32
C ARG A 211 -12.12 14.44 -1.21
N LEU A 212 -11.29 14.78 -2.20
CA LEU A 212 -10.65 13.84 -3.09
C LEU A 212 -9.69 12.92 -2.31
N GLY A 213 -9.95 11.62 -2.35
CA GLY A 213 -9.06 10.59 -1.83
C GLY A 213 -7.92 10.27 -2.80
N ARG A 214 -6.75 9.91 -2.27
CA ARG A 214 -5.58 9.56 -3.08
C ARG A 214 -4.69 8.46 -2.52
N PHE A 215 -4.79 8.13 -1.21
CA PHE A 215 -3.98 7.10 -0.57
C PHE A 215 -4.81 5.88 -0.17
N GLY A 216 -4.12 4.77 0.13
CA GLY A 216 -4.73 3.46 0.29
C GLY A 216 -5.08 2.79 -1.03
N TRP A 217 -5.47 1.52 -1.00
CA TRP A 217 -5.79 0.72 -2.19
C TRP A 217 -7.06 1.19 -2.93
N LYS A 218 -7.95 1.85 -2.22
CA LYS A 218 -9.21 2.40 -2.78
C LYS A 218 -9.26 3.93 -2.74
N ALA A 219 -8.10 4.61 -2.65
CA ALA A 219 -8.05 6.07 -2.46
C ALA A 219 -8.93 6.51 -1.27
N GLY A 220 -8.83 5.79 -0.14
CA GLY A 220 -9.67 5.95 1.04
C GLY A 220 -9.26 7.09 1.98
N THR A 221 -8.13 7.76 1.73
CA THR A 221 -7.62 8.88 2.54
C THR A 221 -7.10 10.01 1.66
N ILE A 222 -7.20 11.25 2.17
CA ILE A 222 -6.93 12.46 1.38
C ILE A 222 -5.45 12.90 1.37
N SER A 223 -4.71 12.57 2.43
CA SER A 223 -3.35 13.03 2.68
C SER A 223 -2.54 11.95 3.40
N LEU A 224 -1.21 12.11 3.43
CA LEU A 224 -0.34 11.22 4.21
C LEU A 224 -0.58 11.34 5.71
N ARG A 225 -0.94 12.52 6.20
CA ARG A 225 -1.33 12.71 7.59
C ARG A 225 -2.58 11.88 7.94
N HIS A 226 -3.63 11.97 7.10
CA HIS A 226 -4.84 11.17 7.27
C HIS A 226 -4.56 9.66 7.18
N GLN A 227 -3.74 9.24 6.19
CA GLN A 227 -3.34 7.84 6.01
C GLN A 227 -2.54 7.31 7.21
N THR A 228 -1.59 8.10 7.73
CA THR A 228 -0.77 7.73 8.90
C THR A 228 -1.64 7.56 10.14
N ALA A 229 -2.52 8.53 10.41
CA ALA A 229 -3.43 8.45 11.55
C ALA A 229 -4.41 7.27 11.45
N SER A 230 -4.91 7.00 10.24
CA SER A 230 -5.79 5.84 9.98
C SER A 230 -5.06 4.52 10.21
N ALA A 231 -3.81 4.38 9.77
CA ALA A 231 -3.02 3.17 9.99
C ALA A 231 -2.66 2.97 11.48
N LEU A 232 -2.28 4.04 12.18
CA LEU A 232 -2.03 3.99 13.63
C LEU A 232 -3.24 3.47 14.39
N LEU A 233 -4.43 3.97 14.06
CA LEU A 233 -5.67 3.52 14.72
C LEU A 233 -6.04 2.09 14.32
N ALA A 234 -6.07 1.78 13.02
CA ALA A 234 -6.58 0.50 12.52
C ALA A 234 -5.65 -0.68 12.84
N ASP A 235 -4.32 -0.48 12.72
CA ASP A 235 -3.36 -1.58 12.83
C ASP A 235 -2.71 -1.69 14.21
N MET A 236 -2.69 -0.59 14.98
CA MET A 236 -1.99 -0.53 16.27
C MET A 236 -2.90 -0.06 17.42
N SER A 237 -4.14 0.33 17.14
CA SER A 237 -5.07 0.97 18.07
C SER A 237 -4.46 2.18 18.79
N VAL A 238 -3.58 2.91 18.10
CA VAL A 238 -2.97 4.14 18.61
C VAL A 238 -3.82 5.32 18.19
N THR A 239 -4.35 6.06 19.16
CA THR A 239 -5.13 7.27 18.92
C THR A 239 -4.22 8.43 18.51
N SER A 240 -4.80 9.44 17.90
CA SER A 240 -4.10 10.62 17.38
C SER A 240 -5.03 11.84 17.42
N PRO A 241 -4.53 13.06 17.18
CA PRO A 241 -5.41 14.24 17.04
C PRO A 241 -6.47 14.10 15.92
N VAL A 242 -6.16 13.33 14.86
CA VAL A 242 -7.11 13.04 13.75
C VAL A 242 -8.18 12.03 14.17
N TYR A 243 -7.80 11.04 14.97
CA TYR A 243 -8.67 9.99 15.50
C TYR A 243 -8.47 9.87 17.02
N PRO A 244 -9.18 10.70 17.81
CA PRO A 244 -8.95 10.79 19.26
C PRO A 244 -9.54 9.62 20.05
N SER A 245 -10.32 8.75 19.43
CA SER A 245 -10.94 7.60 20.09
C SER A 245 -10.73 6.31 19.31
N ARG A 246 -10.60 5.19 20.05
CA ARG A 246 -10.54 3.84 19.49
C ARG A 246 -11.92 3.37 19.07
N GLU A 247 -11.94 2.44 18.11
CA GLU A 247 -13.16 1.72 17.74
C GLU A 247 -13.58 0.78 18.89
N CYS A 248 -14.82 0.92 19.37
CA CYS A 248 -15.39 0.07 20.40
C CYS A 248 -16.20 -1.06 19.76
N LEU A 249 -15.80 -2.31 19.98
CA LEU A 249 -16.59 -3.46 19.56
C LEU A 249 -17.83 -3.63 20.46
N ALA A 250 -18.95 -4.07 19.88
CA ALA A 250 -20.18 -4.24 20.62
C ALA A 250 -19.98 -5.21 21.82
N GLY A 251 -20.32 -4.73 23.00
CA GLY A 251 -20.32 -5.52 24.23
C GLY A 251 -19.18 -5.31 25.23
N PRO A 252 -18.10 -4.63 24.96
CA PRO A 252 -17.05 -4.53 25.95
C PRO A 252 -17.31 -3.41 26.95
N LYS A 253 -17.36 -3.78 28.21
CA LYS A 253 -17.07 -2.87 29.33
C LYS A 253 -15.67 -2.22 29.17
N ASN A 254 -14.94 -2.58 28.19
CA ASN A 254 -13.49 -2.48 27.96
C ASN A 254 -13.07 -1.31 27.07
N CYS A 255 -13.99 -0.59 26.43
CA CYS A 255 -13.64 0.68 25.79
C CYS A 255 -13.48 1.83 26.76
N LYS A 256 -13.92 1.66 28.00
CA LYS A 256 -13.60 2.57 29.10
C LYS A 256 -12.34 2.10 29.80
N THR A 257 -11.19 2.27 29.18
CA THR A 257 -9.96 2.28 29.95
C THR A 257 -10.07 3.44 30.93
N ALA A 258 -9.89 3.13 32.22
CA ALA A 258 -9.99 4.09 33.31
C ALA A 258 -8.93 5.23 33.25
N THR A 259 -8.01 5.14 32.33
CA THR A 259 -7.00 6.15 31.95
C THR A 259 -7.34 6.74 30.60
N PRO A 260 -7.24 8.07 30.43
CA PRO A 260 -7.30 8.69 29.12
C PRO A 260 -6.32 7.95 28.19
N ASP A 261 -6.77 7.57 26.98
CA ASP A 261 -5.93 6.92 26.02
C ASP A 261 -4.70 7.79 25.73
N LYS A 262 -3.51 7.27 26.06
CA LYS A 262 -2.27 7.91 25.64
C LYS A 262 -2.18 7.73 24.13
N GLY A 263 -2.50 8.77 23.38
CA GLY A 263 -2.35 8.82 21.94
C GLY A 263 -1.00 9.38 21.52
N ILE A 264 -0.71 9.27 20.23
CA ILE A 264 0.40 10.00 19.62
C ILE A 264 0.09 11.50 19.64
N THR A 265 1.06 12.33 19.97
CA THR A 265 0.94 13.78 19.97
C THR A 265 0.89 14.34 18.54
N GLU A 266 0.45 15.59 18.41
CA GLU A 266 0.48 16.33 17.14
C GLU A 266 1.91 16.37 16.54
N ALA A 267 2.91 16.68 17.37
CA ALA A 267 4.29 16.76 16.94
C ALA A 267 4.83 15.41 16.44
N GLU A 268 4.47 14.30 17.08
CA GLU A 268 4.88 12.96 16.65
C GLU A 268 4.19 12.54 15.36
N LEU A 269 2.88 12.82 15.21
CA LEU A 269 2.15 12.55 13.98
C LEU A 269 2.74 13.33 12.79
N VAL A 270 3.08 14.60 13.01
CA VAL A 270 3.76 15.43 12.00
C VAL A 270 5.11 14.84 11.62
N LYS A 271 5.93 14.41 12.58
CA LYS A 271 7.25 13.81 12.31
C LYS A 271 7.15 12.54 11.46
N ILE A 272 6.25 11.62 11.79
CA ILE A 272 6.03 10.40 10.97
C ILE A 272 5.57 10.79 9.57
N THR A 273 4.64 11.73 9.45
CA THR A 273 4.13 12.19 8.16
C THR A 273 5.26 12.79 7.30
N GLN A 274 6.11 13.62 7.90
CA GLN A 274 7.25 14.25 7.20
C GLN A 274 8.28 13.21 6.75
N TYR A 275 8.56 12.18 7.55
CA TYR A 275 9.38 11.05 7.12
C TYR A 275 8.83 10.40 5.85
N LEU A 276 7.53 10.08 5.82
CA LEU A 276 6.88 9.47 4.67
C LEU A 276 6.87 10.38 3.44
N GLN A 277 6.71 11.69 3.64
CA GLN A 277 6.77 12.69 2.57
C GLN A 277 8.16 12.77 1.92
N LEU A 278 9.22 12.59 2.72
CA LEU A 278 10.60 12.74 2.29
C LEU A 278 11.27 11.44 1.80
N LEU A 279 10.56 10.31 1.79
CA LEU A 279 11.07 9.07 1.21
C LEU A 279 11.25 9.19 -0.30
N ALA A 280 12.49 8.93 -0.76
CA ALA A 280 12.84 8.98 -2.18
C ALA A 280 12.25 7.83 -2.99
N VAL A 281 12.14 8.05 -4.28
CA VAL A 281 11.93 7.01 -5.29
C VAL A 281 13.28 6.54 -5.81
N PRO A 282 13.59 5.25 -5.84
CA PRO A 282 14.80 4.74 -6.49
C PRO A 282 14.84 5.12 -7.97
N ALA A 283 16.04 5.39 -8.47
CA ALA A 283 16.23 5.61 -9.89
C ALA A 283 15.89 4.35 -10.71
N GLN A 284 15.33 4.55 -11.90
CA GLN A 284 15.12 3.47 -12.85
C GLN A 284 16.47 2.85 -13.26
N ARG A 285 16.58 1.53 -13.23
CA ARG A 285 17.86 0.79 -13.39
C ARG A 285 18.43 0.77 -14.81
N SER A 286 17.64 1.09 -15.80
CA SER A 286 18.08 1.15 -17.20
C SER A 286 18.99 2.34 -17.53
N LEU A 287 19.23 3.23 -16.58
CA LEU A 287 20.10 4.39 -16.78
C LEU A 287 21.57 3.94 -16.75
N THR A 288 22.17 3.82 -17.92
CA THR A 288 23.62 3.59 -18.09
C THR A 288 24.47 4.84 -17.86
N SER A 289 23.81 6.00 -17.73
CA SER A 289 24.43 7.30 -17.49
C SER A 289 23.59 8.13 -16.52
N GLY A 290 24.19 9.10 -15.88
CA GLY A 290 23.50 10.00 -14.95
C GLY A 290 23.62 9.61 -13.49
N PHE A 291 24.43 8.61 -13.15
CA PHE A 291 24.79 8.37 -11.76
C PHE A 291 25.68 9.50 -11.22
N PRO A 292 25.47 9.95 -9.97
CA PRO A 292 26.38 10.90 -9.35
C PRO A 292 27.82 10.36 -9.36
N LYS A 293 28.80 11.25 -9.49
CA LYS A 293 30.21 10.89 -9.50
C LYS A 293 30.57 10.05 -8.27
N GLY A 294 31.11 8.86 -8.49
CA GLY A 294 31.47 7.91 -7.42
C GLY A 294 30.39 6.88 -7.03
N VAL A 295 29.20 6.94 -7.63
CA VAL A 295 28.18 5.92 -7.43
C VAL A 295 28.30 4.86 -8.52
N ALA A 296 28.66 3.63 -8.11
CA ALA A 296 28.67 2.49 -9.03
C ALA A 296 27.24 1.92 -9.24
N PRO A 297 26.89 1.52 -10.46
CA PRO A 297 25.67 0.75 -10.70
C PRO A 297 25.59 -0.52 -9.83
N LEU A 298 24.40 -0.91 -9.44
CA LEU A 298 24.16 -2.18 -8.73
C LEU A 298 24.15 -3.31 -9.76
N LYS A 299 25.30 -3.91 -10.03
CA LYS A 299 25.50 -4.91 -11.10
C LYS A 299 24.53 -6.10 -11.05
N ASP A 300 24.16 -6.53 -9.83
CA ASP A 300 23.21 -7.63 -9.62
C ASP A 300 21.73 -7.26 -9.87
N LEU A 301 21.47 -5.99 -10.11
CA LEU A 301 20.15 -5.45 -10.47
C LEU A 301 20.12 -4.91 -11.91
N ASP A 302 21.20 -5.06 -12.66
CA ASP A 302 21.27 -4.58 -14.03
C ASP A 302 20.22 -5.26 -14.91
N VAL A 303 19.61 -4.48 -15.76
CA VAL A 303 18.66 -4.92 -16.80
C VAL A 303 19.23 -4.55 -18.15
N ASN A 304 18.96 -5.39 -19.16
CA ASN A 304 19.40 -5.14 -20.53
C ASN A 304 18.71 -3.87 -21.09
N PRO A 305 19.45 -2.80 -21.41
CA PRO A 305 18.86 -1.54 -21.86
C PRO A 305 18.00 -1.67 -23.13
N THR A 306 18.39 -2.54 -24.05
CA THR A 306 17.63 -2.78 -25.30
C THR A 306 16.28 -3.43 -24.99
N GLN A 307 16.27 -4.43 -24.10
CA GLN A 307 15.00 -5.05 -23.66
C GLN A 307 14.14 -4.06 -22.89
N VAL A 308 14.72 -3.21 -22.03
CA VAL A 308 13.99 -2.17 -21.31
C VAL A 308 13.35 -1.16 -22.28
N ALA A 309 14.08 -0.72 -23.30
CA ALA A 309 13.55 0.21 -24.31
C ALA A 309 12.39 -0.41 -25.11
N LEU A 310 12.55 -1.66 -25.56
CA LEU A 310 11.48 -2.41 -26.21
C LEU A 310 10.28 -2.60 -25.25
N GLY A 311 10.53 -2.97 -24.01
CA GLY A 311 9.49 -3.14 -23.00
C GLY A 311 8.72 -1.85 -22.69
N ALA A 312 9.38 -0.69 -22.68
CA ALA A 312 8.73 0.61 -22.54
C ALA A 312 7.81 0.92 -23.73
N THR A 313 8.23 0.57 -24.95
CA THR A 313 7.38 0.67 -26.14
C THR A 313 6.17 -0.25 -26.02
N LEU A 314 6.37 -1.50 -25.63
CA LEU A 314 5.30 -2.49 -25.43
C LEU A 314 4.33 -2.06 -24.30
N PHE A 315 4.81 -1.46 -23.22
CA PHE A 315 3.98 -0.93 -22.15
C PHE A 315 2.94 0.08 -22.66
N ASN A 316 3.34 0.94 -23.59
CA ASN A 316 2.44 1.89 -24.24
C ASN A 316 1.52 1.22 -25.28
N THR A 317 2.06 0.36 -26.14
CA THR A 317 1.26 -0.31 -27.20
C THR A 317 0.26 -1.30 -26.64
N MET A 318 0.58 -1.99 -25.51
CA MET A 318 -0.38 -2.82 -24.77
C MET A 318 -1.38 -1.99 -23.99
N ARG A 319 -1.22 -0.66 -23.96
CA ARG A 319 -2.07 0.33 -23.27
C ARG A 319 -2.09 0.21 -21.74
N CYS A 320 -1.03 -0.32 -21.14
CA CYS A 320 -0.86 -0.28 -19.68
C CYS A 320 -0.83 1.17 -19.16
N ALA A 321 -0.28 2.09 -19.97
CA ALA A 321 -0.25 3.52 -19.67
C ALA A 321 -1.63 4.21 -19.64
N ALA A 322 -2.72 3.53 -20.03
CA ALA A 322 -4.07 4.09 -19.94
C ALA A 322 -4.51 4.33 -18.48
N CYS A 323 -4.02 3.50 -17.54
CA CYS A 323 -4.19 3.64 -16.10
C CYS A 323 -2.84 3.98 -15.44
N HIS A 324 -1.76 3.28 -15.81
CA HIS A 324 -0.42 3.52 -15.31
C HIS A 324 0.27 4.68 -16.07
N SER A 325 -0.32 5.89 -15.91
CA SER A 325 0.21 7.12 -16.53
C SER A 325 1.69 7.32 -16.20
N THR A 326 2.49 7.46 -17.25
CA THR A 326 3.95 7.44 -17.13
C THR A 326 4.53 8.67 -16.45
N GLU A 327 3.83 9.81 -16.53
CA GLU A 327 4.32 11.10 -16.03
C GLU A 327 3.23 11.90 -15.32
N MET A 328 3.62 12.55 -14.24
CA MET A 328 2.84 13.56 -13.52
C MET A 328 3.74 14.75 -13.14
N LYS A 329 3.11 15.88 -12.79
CA LYS A 329 3.83 17.04 -12.24
C LYS A 329 3.33 17.37 -10.85
N THR A 330 4.25 17.64 -9.94
CA THR A 330 3.92 18.16 -8.62
C THR A 330 3.66 19.66 -8.68
N GLY A 331 2.78 20.15 -7.82
CA GLY A 331 2.44 21.58 -7.76
C GLY A 331 3.43 22.39 -6.92
N ALA A 332 3.23 23.73 -6.93
CA ALA A 332 4.02 24.66 -6.13
C ALA A 332 3.53 24.79 -4.66
N GLY A 333 2.34 24.27 -4.34
CA GLY A 333 1.66 24.54 -3.06
C GLY A 333 1.96 23.56 -1.93
N HIS A 334 2.83 22.57 -2.12
CA HIS A 334 3.16 21.62 -1.04
C HIS A 334 3.98 22.29 0.08
N LEU A 335 3.78 21.87 1.33
CA LEU A 335 4.51 22.46 2.46
C LEU A 335 6.02 22.17 2.43
N MET A 336 6.41 21.03 1.88
CA MET A 336 7.82 20.66 1.70
C MET A 336 8.32 21.16 0.34
N ASP A 337 9.32 22.02 0.35
CA ASP A 337 9.90 22.61 -0.87
C ASP A 337 10.51 21.54 -1.79
N GLU A 338 11.08 20.50 -1.19
CA GLU A 338 11.67 19.35 -1.87
C GLU A 338 10.71 18.65 -2.82
N LEU A 339 9.40 18.76 -2.60
CA LEU A 339 8.37 18.08 -3.37
C LEU A 339 7.72 18.94 -4.44
N ARG A 340 8.08 20.25 -4.51
CA ARG A 340 7.43 21.21 -5.42
C ARG A 340 8.01 21.15 -6.83
N ASN A 341 7.15 21.44 -7.81
CA ASN A 341 7.49 21.69 -9.21
C ASN A 341 8.36 20.61 -9.87
N GLN A 342 8.16 19.34 -9.51
CA GLN A 342 8.91 18.23 -10.08
C GLN A 342 8.12 17.50 -11.16
N THR A 343 8.81 17.04 -12.19
CA THR A 343 8.28 16.05 -13.13
C THR A 343 8.63 14.67 -12.60
N ILE A 344 7.62 13.85 -12.33
CA ILE A 344 7.76 12.53 -11.72
C ILE A 344 7.22 11.45 -12.65
N LYS A 345 7.75 10.22 -12.53
CA LYS A 345 7.32 9.06 -13.32
C LYS A 345 6.75 7.97 -12.41
N PRO A 346 5.54 8.17 -11.88
CA PRO A 346 4.96 7.25 -10.88
C PRO A 346 4.30 6.02 -11.50
N TYR A 347 3.98 6.05 -12.78
CA TYR A 347 3.22 5.01 -13.47
C TYR A 347 1.90 4.72 -12.75
N THR A 348 1.12 5.78 -12.53
CA THR A 348 -0.23 5.76 -11.96
C THR A 348 -0.98 7.01 -12.40
N ASP A 349 -2.29 6.96 -12.45
CA ASP A 349 -3.17 8.12 -12.60
C ASP A 349 -3.84 8.53 -11.28
N LEU A 350 -3.65 7.75 -10.20
CA LEU A 350 -4.27 7.89 -8.88
C LEU A 350 -5.80 7.72 -8.88
N LEU A 351 -6.38 7.26 -9.98
CA LEU A 351 -7.82 7.03 -10.12
C LEU A 351 -8.20 5.58 -9.76
N LEU A 352 -9.49 5.39 -9.53
CA LEU A 352 -10.12 4.09 -9.36
C LEU A 352 -10.48 3.51 -10.72
N HIS A 353 -10.19 2.23 -10.91
CA HIS A 353 -10.60 1.45 -12.06
C HIS A 353 -11.34 0.19 -11.63
N ASP A 354 -12.34 -0.20 -12.41
CA ASP A 354 -13.01 -1.49 -12.24
C ASP A 354 -12.07 -2.60 -12.71
N MET A 355 -11.62 -3.40 -11.78
CA MET A 355 -10.70 -4.52 -12.04
C MET A 355 -11.41 -5.87 -12.20
N GLY A 356 -12.75 -5.84 -12.31
CA GLY A 356 -13.58 -7.02 -12.51
C GLY A 356 -13.71 -7.93 -11.29
N ALA A 357 -14.55 -8.97 -11.42
CA ALA A 357 -14.90 -9.87 -10.33
C ALA A 357 -13.69 -10.64 -9.76
N GLY A 358 -12.65 -10.90 -10.56
CA GLY A 358 -11.46 -11.63 -10.12
C GLY A 358 -10.66 -10.93 -9.02
N LEU A 359 -10.71 -9.60 -8.97
CA LEU A 359 -10.05 -8.78 -7.95
C LEU A 359 -11.03 -8.12 -6.97
N ALA A 360 -12.34 -8.35 -7.10
CA ALA A 360 -13.34 -7.77 -6.22
C ALA A 360 -13.27 -8.32 -4.80
N ASP A 361 -13.53 -7.44 -3.81
CA ASP A 361 -13.55 -7.78 -2.38
C ASP A 361 -14.89 -7.49 -1.70
N ASN A 362 -15.84 -6.91 -2.40
CA ASN A 362 -17.16 -6.48 -1.94
C ASN A 362 -17.14 -5.45 -0.79
N TYR A 363 -15.99 -4.83 -0.50
CA TYR A 363 -15.83 -3.84 0.56
C TYR A 363 -15.78 -2.43 -0.04
N THR A 364 -16.61 -1.52 0.47
CA THR A 364 -16.73 -0.15 -0.05
C THR A 364 -15.94 0.85 0.81
N GLU A 365 -15.23 1.79 0.16
CA GLU A 365 -14.60 2.95 0.80
C GLU A 365 -14.94 4.23 0.03
N GLY A 366 -15.71 5.13 0.63
CA GLY A 366 -16.21 6.30 -0.07
C GLY A 366 -17.09 5.87 -1.26
N ARG A 367 -16.68 6.26 -2.48
CA ARG A 367 -17.33 5.84 -3.72
C ARG A 367 -16.71 4.59 -4.37
N ALA A 368 -15.63 4.06 -3.80
CA ALA A 368 -14.97 2.86 -4.29
C ALA A 368 -15.70 1.59 -3.83
N THR A 369 -16.50 1.02 -4.72
CA THR A 369 -17.16 -0.29 -4.51
C THR A 369 -16.16 -1.46 -4.55
N GLY A 370 -16.64 -2.69 -4.35
CA GLY A 370 -15.78 -3.87 -4.19
C GLY A 370 -14.79 -4.15 -5.31
N ASN A 371 -15.16 -3.86 -6.56
CA ASN A 371 -14.34 -4.07 -7.76
C ASN A 371 -13.45 -2.88 -8.15
N LEU A 372 -13.63 -1.72 -7.51
CA LEU A 372 -12.88 -0.50 -7.80
C LEU A 372 -11.59 -0.43 -6.97
N TRP A 373 -10.46 -0.30 -7.66
CA TRP A 373 -9.14 -0.19 -7.08
C TRP A 373 -8.36 0.99 -7.65
N ARG A 374 -7.63 1.70 -6.77
CA ARG A 374 -6.75 2.77 -7.21
C ARG A 374 -5.55 2.18 -7.96
N THR A 375 -5.22 2.76 -9.11
CA THR A 375 -3.98 2.40 -9.83
C THR A 375 -2.78 2.56 -8.90
N ALA A 376 -2.09 1.45 -8.62
CA ALA A 376 -0.89 1.48 -7.79
C ALA A 376 0.29 2.06 -8.59
N PRO A 377 1.14 2.91 -7.97
CA PRO A 377 2.40 3.33 -8.59
C PRO A 377 3.28 2.11 -8.89
N LEU A 378 3.98 2.13 -10.04
CA LEU A 378 4.90 1.05 -10.41
C LEU A 378 6.37 1.40 -10.16
N TRP A 379 6.70 2.64 -9.81
CA TRP A 379 8.07 2.98 -9.43
C TRP A 379 8.56 2.12 -8.26
N GLY A 380 9.80 1.67 -8.32
CA GLY A 380 10.38 0.78 -7.32
C GLY A 380 9.89 -0.67 -7.36
N ILE A 381 8.93 -1.04 -8.24
CA ILE A 381 8.37 -2.40 -8.28
C ILE A 381 9.43 -3.46 -8.53
N GLY A 382 10.45 -3.14 -9.33
CA GLY A 382 11.56 -4.02 -9.64
C GLY A 382 12.51 -4.29 -8.48
N TYR A 383 12.41 -3.53 -7.40
CA TYR A 383 13.21 -3.74 -6.18
C TYR A 383 12.47 -4.56 -5.11
N THR A 384 11.22 -4.95 -5.34
CA THR A 384 10.36 -5.61 -4.35
C THR A 384 11.03 -6.85 -3.74
N GLU A 385 11.58 -7.75 -4.57
CA GLU A 385 12.27 -8.95 -4.10
C GLU A 385 13.49 -8.61 -3.23
N ARG A 386 14.27 -7.62 -3.65
CA ARG A 386 15.47 -7.19 -2.94
C ARG A 386 15.17 -6.59 -1.58
N VAL A 387 14.14 -5.76 -1.50
CA VAL A 387 13.69 -5.13 -0.26
C VAL A 387 13.12 -6.17 0.69
N MET A 388 12.31 -7.10 0.17
CA MET A 388 11.74 -8.19 0.95
C MET A 388 12.81 -9.16 1.48
N GLY A 389 13.91 -9.37 0.73
CA GLY A 389 15.02 -10.25 1.07
C GLY A 389 14.70 -11.75 1.02
N ASP A 390 13.47 -12.10 0.65
CA ASP A 390 12.98 -13.48 0.53
C ASP A 390 11.91 -13.53 -0.58
N ALA A 391 12.24 -14.13 -1.71
CA ALA A 391 11.36 -14.21 -2.87
C ALA A 391 10.03 -14.94 -2.58
N SER A 392 10.02 -15.88 -1.63
CA SER A 392 8.82 -16.61 -1.23
C SER A 392 7.77 -15.73 -0.53
N LYS A 393 8.19 -14.59 0.00
CA LYS A 393 7.33 -13.59 0.67
C LYS A 393 6.86 -12.48 -0.24
N VAL A 394 7.32 -12.47 -1.50
CA VAL A 394 6.93 -11.44 -2.46
C VAL A 394 5.49 -11.67 -2.91
N GLY A 395 4.71 -10.60 -2.93
CA GLY A 395 3.36 -10.60 -3.48
C GLY A 395 2.99 -9.25 -4.06
N TYR A 396 2.32 -9.28 -5.20
CA TYR A 396 1.80 -8.11 -5.90
C TYR A 396 0.28 -8.04 -5.76
N LEU A 397 -0.32 -6.98 -6.28
CA LEU A 397 -1.73 -6.62 -6.14
C LEU A 397 -2.12 -6.20 -4.71
N HIS A 398 -3.40 -5.93 -4.50
CA HIS A 398 -3.90 -5.37 -3.22
C HIS A 398 -3.79 -6.35 -2.04
N ASP A 399 -3.83 -7.64 -2.29
CA ASP A 399 -3.83 -8.71 -1.28
C ASP A 399 -2.60 -9.63 -1.34
N GLY A 400 -1.61 -9.29 -2.17
CA GLY A 400 -0.39 -10.08 -2.29
C GLY A 400 -0.54 -11.42 -3.01
N ARG A 401 -1.68 -11.70 -3.67
CA ARG A 401 -1.96 -12.99 -4.31
C ARG A 401 -1.04 -13.35 -5.46
N ALA A 402 -0.57 -12.38 -6.22
CA ALA A 402 0.30 -12.61 -7.37
C ALA A 402 1.77 -12.72 -6.92
N ARG A 403 2.41 -13.85 -7.21
CA ARG A 403 3.80 -14.16 -6.84
C ARG A 403 4.81 -13.54 -7.79
N THR A 404 4.38 -13.25 -9.03
CA THR A 404 5.21 -12.70 -10.09
C THR A 404 4.52 -11.53 -10.79
N LEU A 405 5.29 -10.73 -11.53
CA LEU A 405 4.73 -9.66 -12.35
C LEU A 405 3.81 -10.22 -13.45
N THR A 406 4.12 -11.40 -14.00
CA THR A 406 3.25 -12.10 -14.97
C THR A 406 1.89 -12.41 -14.34
N GLU A 407 1.88 -13.01 -13.15
CA GLU A 407 0.63 -13.29 -12.45
C GLU A 407 -0.15 -11.99 -12.15
N ALA A 408 0.56 -10.92 -11.74
CA ALA A 408 -0.07 -9.63 -11.48
C ALA A 408 -0.77 -9.08 -12.72
N VAL A 409 -0.13 -9.13 -13.89
CA VAL A 409 -0.76 -8.72 -15.17
C VAL A 409 -1.94 -9.63 -15.51
N MET A 410 -1.79 -10.94 -15.33
CA MET A 410 -2.84 -11.91 -15.70
C MET A 410 -4.08 -11.86 -14.78
N TRP A 411 -3.97 -11.26 -13.60
CA TRP A 411 -5.12 -10.99 -12.73
C TRP A 411 -5.95 -9.76 -13.16
N HIS A 412 -5.45 -8.90 -14.05
CA HIS A 412 -6.18 -7.74 -14.50
C HIS A 412 -7.47 -8.15 -15.24
N GLY A 413 -8.61 -7.63 -14.78
CA GLY A 413 -9.92 -7.82 -15.39
C GLY A 413 -10.61 -6.46 -15.61
N GLY A 414 -11.90 -6.44 -15.91
CA GLY A 414 -12.66 -5.21 -16.09
C GLY A 414 -11.97 -4.24 -17.05
N GLU A 415 -11.66 -3.03 -16.60
CA GLU A 415 -10.98 -2.00 -17.40
C GLU A 415 -9.55 -2.42 -17.82
N GLY A 416 -8.90 -3.34 -17.08
CA GLY A 416 -7.59 -3.87 -17.41
C GLY A 416 -7.59 -5.08 -18.37
N LEU A 417 -8.78 -5.62 -18.72
CA LEU A 417 -8.92 -6.88 -19.46
C LEU A 417 -8.29 -6.82 -20.86
N ALA A 418 -8.48 -5.74 -21.59
CA ALA A 418 -7.94 -5.59 -22.93
C ALA A 418 -6.41 -5.57 -22.92
N ALA A 419 -5.80 -4.84 -22.00
CA ALA A 419 -4.34 -4.80 -21.83
C ALA A 419 -3.77 -6.18 -21.44
N ARG A 420 -4.43 -6.89 -20.51
CA ARG A 420 -4.08 -8.27 -20.13
C ARG A 420 -4.11 -9.20 -21.33
N ASN A 421 -5.15 -9.14 -22.15
CA ASN A 421 -5.29 -10.03 -23.31
C ASN A 421 -4.19 -9.76 -24.37
N ARG A 422 -3.84 -8.48 -24.59
CA ARG A 422 -2.70 -8.12 -25.44
C ARG A 422 -1.38 -8.66 -24.88
N PHE A 423 -1.14 -8.56 -23.58
CA PHE A 423 0.03 -9.14 -22.91
C PHE A 423 0.07 -10.68 -23.09
N ALA A 424 -1.04 -11.36 -22.92
CA ALA A 424 -1.14 -12.81 -23.09
C ALA A 424 -0.86 -13.27 -24.53
N ALA A 425 -1.13 -12.39 -25.51
CA ALA A 425 -0.89 -12.63 -26.95
C ALA A 425 0.54 -12.32 -27.38
N LEU A 426 1.39 -11.71 -26.55
CA LEU A 426 2.78 -11.40 -26.89
C LEU A 426 3.60 -12.69 -27.11
N SER A 427 4.60 -12.59 -27.99
CA SER A 427 5.67 -13.59 -28.06
C SER A 427 6.39 -13.70 -26.71
N ALA A 428 7.04 -14.84 -26.44
CA ALA A 428 7.84 -15.00 -25.22
C ALA A 428 8.92 -13.92 -25.09
N ALA A 429 9.57 -13.54 -26.19
CA ALA A 429 10.61 -12.51 -26.22
C ALA A 429 10.06 -11.12 -25.88
N ASP A 430 8.95 -10.71 -26.49
CA ASP A 430 8.31 -9.41 -26.21
C ASP A 430 7.78 -9.35 -24.77
N ARG A 431 7.21 -10.45 -24.29
CA ARG A 431 6.76 -10.55 -22.91
C ARG A 431 7.93 -10.39 -21.92
N GLN A 432 9.09 -11.02 -22.20
CA GLN A 432 10.29 -10.83 -21.38
C GLN A 432 10.81 -9.38 -21.45
N ALA A 433 10.75 -8.72 -22.59
CA ALA A 433 11.11 -7.31 -22.71
C ALA A 433 10.20 -6.40 -21.87
N LEU A 434 8.88 -6.63 -21.91
CA LEU A 434 7.94 -5.87 -21.06
C LEU A 434 8.21 -6.12 -19.56
N LEU A 435 8.49 -7.35 -19.17
CA LEU A 435 8.86 -7.68 -17.79
C LEU A 435 10.21 -7.08 -17.39
N ALA A 436 11.19 -7.00 -18.31
CA ALA A 436 12.46 -6.31 -18.07
C ALA A 436 12.26 -4.81 -17.83
N PHE A 437 11.35 -4.17 -18.57
CA PHE A 437 10.97 -2.79 -18.33
C PHE A 437 10.35 -2.62 -16.92
N LEU A 438 9.38 -3.44 -16.55
CA LEU A 438 8.76 -3.37 -15.21
C LEU A 438 9.78 -3.63 -14.09
N ARG A 439 10.70 -4.56 -14.29
CA ARG A 439 11.79 -4.81 -13.34
C ARG A 439 12.79 -3.66 -13.29
N SER A 440 12.89 -2.83 -14.30
CA SER A 440 13.79 -1.67 -14.29
C SER A 440 13.26 -0.52 -13.43
N LEU A 441 11.97 -0.46 -13.21
CA LEU A 441 11.29 0.60 -12.42
C LEU A 441 11.61 0.46 -10.87
#